data_174dbbb4cebd14767450c90d88a9223d
#
_entry.id   174dbbb4cebd14767450c90d88a9223d
#
_cell.length_a   1.000
_cell.length_b   1.000
_cell.length_c   1.000
_cell.angle_alpha   90.00
_cell.angle_beta   90.00
_cell.angle_gamma   90.00
#
_symmetry.space_group_name_H-M   'P 1'
#
loop_
_entity.id
_entity.type
_entity.pdbx_description
1 polymer ?
#
loop_
_entity_poly.entity_id
_entity_poly.type
_entity_poly.pdbx_seq_one_letter_code
_entity_poly.pdbx_strand_id
1 'polypeptide(L)'
;IYKFYWLCLGIIFYMLTLLFYNRGHVSGAVEKFKIAKKRFRGIIPFFISVFTILFISIGGYIYYVNNILNIRKSSKEREIETVEWEKKYKKFENYAQPRIISVNVNVDIFPKTRDISASGKYTMVNKSSKSIDSIFLNHNSAINTFKFDNANTLVLEDTVYNFDIYKLEKPLKPGDSLGLAFTVKNKPNTTLRNNSSVVYNGTFINNFTLFPSLGYSGGELRDDKTREKYGLPPQKCSNHAQKMR
;
A
#
# COMPACT_ATOMS: atom_id res chain seq x y z
N ILE A 1 -12.81 14.83 -10.36
CA ILE A 1 -11.64 15.26 -11.12
C ILE A 1 -11.48 14.42 -12.38
N TYR A 2 -11.45 13.08 -12.30
CA TYR A 2 -11.29 12.20 -13.48
C TYR A 2 -12.39 12.41 -14.53
N LYS A 3 -13.66 12.52 -14.12
CA LYS A 3 -14.76 12.79 -15.06
C LYS A 3 -14.59 14.13 -15.79
N PHE A 4 -14.13 15.15 -15.07
CA PHE A 4 -13.89 16.47 -15.66
C PHE A 4 -12.68 16.48 -16.61
N TYR A 5 -11.62 15.74 -16.29
CA TYR A 5 -10.47 15.52 -17.17
C TYR A 5 -10.90 14.98 -18.54
N TRP A 6 -11.70 13.90 -18.55
CA TRP A 6 -12.22 13.31 -19.78
C TRP A 6 -13.22 14.21 -20.49
N LEU A 7 -14.00 15.01 -19.76
CA LEU A 7 -14.90 16.00 -20.33
C LEU A 7 -14.13 17.07 -21.13
N CYS A 8 -13.02 17.57 -20.58
CA CYS A 8 -12.16 18.54 -21.28
C CYS A 8 -11.66 17.97 -22.60
N LEU A 9 -11.18 16.72 -22.62
CA LEU A 9 -10.74 16.04 -23.83
C LEU A 9 -11.89 15.87 -24.84
N GLY A 10 -13.07 15.49 -24.37
CA GLY A 10 -14.28 15.37 -25.21
C GLY A 10 -14.66 16.68 -25.90
N ILE A 11 -14.58 17.80 -25.16
CA ILE A 11 -14.85 19.14 -25.73
C ILE A 11 -13.79 19.52 -26.77
N ILE A 12 -12.50 19.22 -26.53
CA ILE A 12 -11.43 19.45 -27.51
C ILE A 12 -11.75 18.70 -28.81
N PHE A 13 -12.05 17.41 -28.72
CA PHE A 13 -12.39 16.61 -29.89
C PHE A 13 -13.65 17.10 -30.58
N TYR A 14 -14.66 17.53 -29.84
CA TYR A 14 -15.87 18.13 -30.42
C TYR A 14 -15.53 19.40 -31.18
N MET A 15 -14.74 20.30 -30.64
CA MET A 15 -14.30 21.52 -31.33
C MET A 15 -13.44 21.22 -32.56
N LEU A 16 -12.55 20.22 -32.50
CA LEU A 16 -11.79 19.74 -33.65
C LEU A 16 -12.72 19.17 -34.73
N THR A 17 -13.74 18.42 -34.35
CA THR A 17 -14.74 17.90 -35.31
C THR A 17 -15.47 19.04 -36.02
N LEU A 18 -15.86 20.10 -35.33
CA LEU A 18 -16.48 21.28 -35.93
C LEU A 18 -15.56 21.98 -36.94
N LEU A 19 -14.23 22.00 -36.68
CA LEU A 19 -13.26 22.57 -37.61
C LEU A 19 -13.18 21.78 -38.94
N PHE A 20 -13.15 20.44 -38.82
CA PHE A 20 -12.96 19.53 -39.94
C PHE A 20 -14.27 19.08 -40.60
N TYR A 21 -15.42 19.37 -39.99
CA TYR A 21 -16.71 18.98 -40.51
C TYR A 21 -17.04 19.79 -41.78
N ASN A 22 -17.25 19.11 -42.90
CA ASN A 22 -17.67 19.71 -44.16
C ASN A 22 -19.00 19.12 -44.63
N ARG A 23 -19.93 20.02 -44.98
CA ARG A 23 -21.13 19.66 -45.74
C ARG A 23 -20.73 19.62 -47.25
N GLY A 24 -20.58 18.44 -47.81
CA GLY A 24 -20.26 18.25 -49.24
C GLY A 24 -18.99 17.39 -49.44
N HIS A 25 -18.79 16.97 -50.68
CA HIS A 25 -17.70 16.08 -51.07
C HIS A 25 -16.39 16.89 -51.23
N VAL A 26 -15.55 16.87 -50.23
CA VAL A 26 -14.20 17.44 -50.31
C VAL A 26 -13.24 16.28 -50.38
N SER A 27 -12.65 16.06 -51.53
CA SER A 27 -11.67 15.02 -51.78
C SER A 27 -10.25 15.54 -51.43
N GLY A 28 -9.69 15.12 -50.35
CA GLY A 28 -8.29 15.36 -50.01
C GLY A 28 -8.06 15.95 -48.63
N ALA A 29 -7.04 15.41 -47.91
CA ALA A 29 -6.67 15.86 -46.58
C ALA A 29 -6.18 17.33 -46.55
N VAL A 30 -5.44 17.74 -47.58
CA VAL A 30 -4.87 19.10 -47.71
C VAL A 30 -5.97 20.17 -47.79
N GLU A 31 -7.06 19.92 -48.56
CA GLU A 31 -8.18 20.84 -48.64
C GLU A 31 -8.95 20.96 -47.35
N LYS A 32 -9.14 19.83 -46.62
CA LYS A 32 -9.74 19.83 -45.29
C LYS A 32 -8.93 20.69 -44.31
N PHE A 33 -7.60 20.58 -44.32
CA PHE A 33 -6.74 21.43 -43.51
C PHE A 33 -6.82 22.92 -43.89
N LYS A 34 -6.85 23.27 -45.16
CA LYS A 34 -7.04 24.67 -45.61
C LYS A 34 -8.36 25.25 -45.09
N ILE A 35 -9.44 24.49 -45.14
CA ILE A 35 -10.75 24.93 -44.66
C ILE A 35 -10.75 25.04 -43.14
N ALA A 36 -10.18 24.06 -42.43
CA ALA A 36 -10.04 24.11 -40.98
C ALA A 36 -9.23 25.33 -40.53
N LYS A 37 -8.10 25.62 -41.18
CA LYS A 37 -7.30 26.84 -40.93
C LYS A 37 -8.10 28.13 -41.12
N LYS A 38 -8.97 28.20 -42.15
CA LYS A 38 -9.82 29.37 -42.36
C LYS A 38 -10.89 29.52 -41.29
N ARG A 39 -11.40 28.38 -40.74
CA ARG A 39 -12.38 28.34 -39.65
C ARG A 39 -11.76 28.51 -38.24
N PHE A 40 -10.45 28.36 -38.13
CA PHE A 40 -9.74 28.55 -36.89
C PHE A 40 -9.66 30.03 -36.50
N ARG A 41 -10.83 30.63 -36.26
CA ARG A 41 -11.00 32.04 -35.89
C ARG A 41 -12.13 32.20 -34.90
N GLY A 42 -12.10 33.28 -34.13
CA GLY A 42 -13.13 33.61 -33.15
C GLY A 42 -13.16 32.70 -31.92
N ILE A 43 -14.31 32.15 -31.65
CA ILE A 43 -14.58 31.38 -30.38
C ILE A 43 -13.93 30.01 -30.35
N ILE A 44 -13.74 29.35 -31.52
CA ILE A 44 -13.23 27.97 -31.59
C ILE A 44 -11.80 27.83 -30.98
N PRO A 45 -10.80 28.62 -31.49
CA PRO A 45 -9.45 28.54 -30.92
C PRO A 45 -9.41 28.91 -29.44
N PHE A 46 -10.26 29.83 -28.99
CA PHE A 46 -10.36 30.18 -27.58
C PHE A 46 -10.75 28.95 -26.71
N PHE A 47 -11.84 28.27 -27.08
CA PHE A 47 -12.27 27.08 -26.35
C PHE A 47 -11.25 25.96 -26.44
N ILE A 48 -10.65 25.70 -27.57
CA ILE A 48 -9.58 24.68 -27.71
C ILE A 48 -8.44 25.01 -26.77
N SER A 49 -7.97 26.27 -26.76
CA SER A 49 -6.86 26.67 -25.87
C SER A 49 -7.20 26.51 -24.39
N VAL A 50 -8.37 27.01 -23.96
CA VAL A 50 -8.81 26.92 -22.57
C VAL A 50 -8.92 25.46 -22.11
N PHE A 51 -9.62 24.62 -22.89
CA PHE A 51 -9.79 23.22 -22.50
C PHE A 51 -8.51 22.40 -22.64
N THR A 52 -7.58 22.77 -23.53
CA THR A 52 -6.24 22.16 -23.57
C THR A 52 -5.43 22.50 -22.33
N ILE A 53 -5.43 23.77 -21.91
CA ILE A 53 -4.74 24.18 -20.68
C ILE A 53 -5.35 23.47 -19.48
N LEU A 54 -6.67 23.41 -19.36
CA LEU A 54 -7.36 22.69 -18.28
C LEU A 54 -7.01 21.19 -18.30
N PHE A 55 -7.02 20.55 -19.47
CA PHE A 55 -6.68 19.15 -19.63
C PHE A 55 -5.26 18.87 -19.16
N ILE A 56 -4.28 19.67 -19.60
CA ILE A 56 -2.86 19.52 -19.19
C ILE A 56 -2.70 19.77 -17.67
N SER A 57 -3.33 20.81 -17.13
CA SER A 57 -3.24 21.15 -15.71
C SER A 57 -3.83 20.05 -14.82
N ILE A 58 -5.01 19.55 -15.17
CA ILE A 58 -5.66 18.47 -14.42
C ILE A 58 -4.89 17.17 -14.59
N GLY A 59 -4.40 16.86 -15.79
CA GLY A 59 -3.56 15.70 -16.06
C GLY A 59 -2.25 15.73 -15.26
N GLY A 60 -1.59 16.90 -15.24
CA GLY A 60 -0.39 17.13 -14.41
C GLY A 60 -0.67 16.95 -12.93
N TYR A 61 -1.78 17.48 -12.43
CA TYR A 61 -2.20 17.29 -11.03
C TYR A 61 -2.47 15.81 -10.71
N ILE A 62 -3.20 15.09 -11.59
CA ILE A 62 -3.45 13.65 -11.44
C ILE A 62 -2.12 12.87 -11.42
N TYR A 63 -1.19 13.20 -12.33
CA TYR A 63 0.12 12.59 -12.38
C TYR A 63 0.90 12.84 -11.08
N TYR A 64 0.96 14.08 -10.61
CA TYR A 64 1.63 14.47 -9.37
C TYR A 64 1.10 13.67 -8.17
N VAL A 65 -0.23 13.63 -8.00
CA VAL A 65 -0.83 12.90 -6.87
C VAL A 65 -0.62 11.39 -6.97
N ASN A 66 -0.70 10.81 -8.17
CA ASN A 66 -0.61 9.35 -8.33
C ASN A 66 0.82 8.81 -8.30
N ASN A 67 1.82 9.61 -8.69
CA ASN A 67 3.20 9.14 -8.85
C ASN A 67 4.20 9.77 -7.87
N ILE A 68 3.88 10.96 -7.35
CA ILE A 68 4.78 11.68 -6.43
C ILE A 68 4.26 11.60 -4.99
N LEU A 69 2.99 11.99 -4.76
CA LEU A 69 2.41 11.92 -3.42
C LEU A 69 2.06 10.48 -2.99
N ASN A 70 1.57 9.68 -3.91
CA ASN A 70 1.21 8.28 -3.66
C ASN A 70 2.15 7.38 -4.48
N ILE A 71 3.34 7.10 -3.94
CA ILE A 71 4.33 6.24 -4.59
C ILE A 71 3.68 4.88 -4.89
N ARG A 72 3.48 4.61 -6.17
CA ARG A 72 2.90 3.36 -6.63
C ARG A 72 4.02 2.43 -7.10
N LYS A 73 4.36 1.46 -6.27
CA LYS A 73 5.28 0.41 -6.67
C LYS A 73 4.66 -0.44 -7.79
N SER A 74 5.41 -0.67 -8.85
CA SER A 74 5.04 -1.60 -9.91
C SER A 74 5.01 -3.04 -9.40
N SER A 75 4.44 -3.97 -10.16
CA SER A 75 4.45 -5.39 -9.78
C SER A 75 5.87 -5.93 -9.65
N LYS A 76 6.77 -5.48 -10.54
CA LYS A 76 8.19 -5.88 -10.52
C LYS A 76 8.93 -5.34 -9.30
N GLU A 77 8.70 -4.09 -8.92
CA GLU A 77 9.30 -3.50 -7.72
C GLU A 77 8.84 -4.21 -6.44
N ARG A 78 7.55 -4.54 -6.36
CA ARG A 78 7.02 -5.33 -5.23
C ARG A 78 7.61 -6.75 -5.18
N GLU A 79 7.82 -7.37 -6.35
CA GLU A 79 8.46 -8.68 -6.46
C GLU A 79 9.91 -8.62 -5.94
N ILE A 80 10.68 -7.62 -6.37
CA ILE A 80 12.07 -7.39 -5.90
C ILE A 80 12.09 -7.14 -4.39
N GLU A 81 11.22 -6.28 -3.89
CA GLU A 81 11.11 -5.97 -2.47
C GLU A 81 10.79 -7.21 -1.63
N THR A 82 9.90 -8.09 -2.13
CA THR A 82 9.59 -9.37 -1.48
C THR A 82 10.82 -10.29 -1.43
N VAL A 83 11.59 -10.33 -2.52
CA VAL A 83 12.85 -11.11 -2.59
C VAL A 83 13.87 -10.59 -1.59
N GLU A 84 14.06 -9.27 -1.54
CA GLU A 84 15.01 -8.64 -0.61
C GLU A 84 14.59 -8.86 0.84
N TRP A 85 13.29 -8.73 1.14
CA TRP A 85 12.73 -9.09 2.44
C TRP A 85 13.07 -10.53 2.82
N GLU A 86 12.79 -11.48 1.94
CA GLU A 86 13.06 -12.89 2.20
C GLU A 86 14.56 -13.15 2.43
N LYS A 87 15.42 -12.63 1.57
CA LYS A 87 16.88 -12.77 1.72
C LYS A 87 17.40 -12.19 3.04
N LYS A 88 16.85 -11.06 3.47
CA LYS A 88 17.31 -10.36 4.68
C LYS A 88 16.80 -11.01 5.96
N TYR A 89 15.55 -11.44 5.99
CA TYR A 89 14.83 -11.80 7.21
C TYR A 89 14.46 -13.26 7.36
N LYS A 90 14.55 -14.09 6.33
CA LYS A 90 14.24 -15.53 6.40
C LYS A 90 15.05 -16.29 7.45
N LYS A 91 16.26 -15.82 7.76
CA LYS A 91 17.07 -16.36 8.84
C LYS A 91 16.37 -16.36 10.20
N PHE A 92 15.38 -15.51 10.40
CA PHE A 92 14.59 -15.40 11.63
C PHE A 92 13.34 -16.29 11.66
N GLU A 93 13.03 -17.01 10.58
CA GLU A 93 11.83 -17.85 10.46
C GLU A 93 11.68 -18.87 11.61
N ASN A 94 12.79 -19.47 12.05
CA ASN A 94 12.80 -20.53 13.05
C ASN A 94 13.06 -20.01 14.48
N TYR A 95 13.15 -18.70 14.69
CA TYR A 95 13.32 -18.15 16.02
C TYR A 95 12.03 -18.26 16.83
N ALA A 96 12.14 -18.77 18.04
CA ALA A 96 11.00 -18.84 18.95
C ALA A 96 10.47 -17.44 19.24
N GLN A 97 9.18 -17.29 19.14
CA GLN A 97 8.46 -16.05 19.47
C GLN A 97 7.32 -16.36 20.43
N PRO A 98 6.97 -15.43 21.33
CA PRO A 98 5.87 -15.65 22.25
C PRO A 98 4.54 -15.68 21.49
N ARG A 99 3.56 -16.41 22.02
CA ARG A 99 2.20 -16.45 21.48
C ARG A 99 1.31 -15.45 22.19
N ILE A 100 0.55 -14.69 21.41
CA ILE A 100 -0.50 -13.81 21.93
C ILE A 100 -1.62 -14.69 22.47
N ILE A 101 -1.97 -14.51 23.75
CA ILE A 101 -3.03 -15.25 24.43
C ILE A 101 -4.21 -14.37 24.79
N SER A 102 -4.01 -13.07 24.90
CA SER A 102 -5.08 -12.10 25.18
C SER A 102 -4.85 -10.83 24.40
N VAL A 103 -5.93 -10.27 23.88
CA VAL A 103 -5.96 -9.01 23.12
C VAL A 103 -7.05 -8.13 23.70
N ASN A 104 -6.67 -6.95 24.13
CA ASN A 104 -7.61 -5.91 24.54
C ASN A 104 -7.32 -4.67 23.70
N VAL A 105 -8.30 -4.22 22.90
CA VAL A 105 -8.11 -3.14 21.92
C VAL A 105 -9.32 -2.23 21.90
N ASN A 106 -9.07 -0.93 21.98
CA ASN A 106 -10.05 0.11 21.67
C ASN A 106 -9.78 0.64 20.27
N VAL A 107 -10.82 0.71 19.43
CA VAL A 107 -10.71 1.13 18.04
C VAL A 107 -11.69 2.27 17.77
N ASP A 108 -11.16 3.40 17.32
CA ASP A 108 -11.93 4.56 16.90
C ASP A 108 -11.89 4.65 15.37
N ILE A 109 -13.05 4.65 14.75
CA ILE A 109 -13.23 4.70 13.30
C ILE A 109 -13.88 6.04 12.94
N PHE A 110 -13.26 6.77 12.02
CA PHE A 110 -13.72 8.06 11.54
C PHE A 110 -14.11 7.99 10.05
N PRO A 111 -15.36 7.60 9.72
CA PRO A 111 -15.77 7.39 8.32
C PRO A 111 -15.70 8.64 7.45
N LYS A 112 -15.91 9.83 8.03
CA LYS A 112 -15.88 11.11 7.30
C LYS A 112 -14.47 11.46 6.81
N THR A 113 -13.47 11.31 7.66
CA THR A 113 -12.06 11.57 7.37
C THR A 113 -11.33 10.33 6.86
N ARG A 114 -11.97 9.15 6.98
CA ARG A 114 -11.44 7.83 6.62
C ARG A 114 -10.22 7.44 7.43
N ASP A 115 -10.10 8.01 8.61
CA ASP A 115 -9.05 7.70 9.57
C ASP A 115 -9.48 6.55 10.47
N ILE A 116 -8.47 5.88 11.05
CA ILE A 116 -8.66 4.90 12.10
C ILE A 116 -7.55 5.08 13.13
N SER A 117 -7.89 5.02 14.39
CA SER A 117 -6.95 4.90 15.48
C SER A 117 -7.30 3.71 16.36
N ALA A 118 -6.27 3.04 16.87
CA ALA A 118 -6.45 1.95 17.78
C ALA A 118 -5.39 2.01 18.88
N SER A 119 -5.79 1.72 20.10
CA SER A 119 -4.90 1.52 21.23
C SER A 119 -5.20 0.19 21.89
N GLY A 120 -4.18 -0.58 22.23
CA GLY A 120 -4.39 -1.89 22.78
C GLY A 120 -3.23 -2.43 23.59
N LYS A 121 -3.52 -3.56 24.24
CA LYS A 121 -2.54 -4.34 24.98
C LYS A 121 -2.65 -5.81 24.59
N TYR A 122 -1.51 -6.40 24.21
CA TYR A 122 -1.35 -7.84 24.08
C TYR A 122 -0.79 -8.41 25.37
N THR A 123 -1.31 -9.56 25.79
CA THR A 123 -0.62 -10.44 26.71
C THR A 123 -0.07 -11.63 25.92
N MET A 124 1.20 -11.84 26.02
CA MET A 124 1.94 -12.86 25.28
C MET A 124 2.57 -13.85 26.26
N VAL A 125 2.67 -15.12 25.88
CA VAL A 125 3.31 -16.17 26.69
C VAL A 125 4.31 -16.94 25.85
N ASN A 126 5.46 -17.23 26.42
CA ASN A 126 6.42 -18.14 25.83
C ASN A 126 5.92 -19.59 25.99
N LYS A 127 5.32 -20.12 24.90
CA LYS A 127 4.88 -21.52 24.84
C LYS A 127 5.94 -22.46 24.25
N SER A 128 7.14 -21.96 23.96
CA SER A 128 8.25 -22.80 23.48
C SER A 128 9.01 -23.41 24.66
N SER A 129 9.84 -24.40 24.37
CA SER A 129 10.76 -25.00 25.34
C SER A 129 12.06 -24.21 25.52
N LYS A 130 12.25 -23.11 24.77
CA LYS A 130 13.46 -22.27 24.78
C LYS A 130 13.16 -20.91 25.40
N SER A 131 14.15 -20.30 26.03
CA SER A 131 14.05 -18.89 26.40
C SER A 131 14.06 -17.99 25.16
N ILE A 132 13.28 -16.92 25.21
CA ILE A 132 13.17 -15.92 24.14
C ILE A 132 13.85 -14.65 24.65
N ASP A 133 14.89 -14.23 23.95
CA ASP A 133 15.67 -13.02 24.28
C ASP A 133 15.31 -11.83 23.36
N SER A 134 14.70 -12.11 22.21
CA SER A 134 14.42 -11.11 21.18
C SER A 134 13.00 -11.24 20.65
N ILE A 135 12.29 -10.13 20.59
CA ILE A 135 10.93 -10.04 20.04
C ILE A 135 11.01 -9.39 18.66
N PHE A 136 10.44 -10.06 17.68
CA PHE A 136 10.32 -9.57 16.31
C PHE A 136 8.92 -9.02 16.11
N LEU A 137 8.83 -7.77 15.69
CA LEU A 137 7.57 -7.06 15.54
C LEU A 137 7.43 -6.59 14.10
N ASN A 138 6.39 -7.08 13.43
CA ASN A 138 5.95 -6.51 12.16
C ASN A 138 4.80 -5.55 12.42
N HIS A 139 4.84 -4.40 11.77
CA HIS A 139 3.78 -3.42 11.90
C HIS A 139 3.44 -2.81 10.54
N ASN A 140 2.34 -2.12 10.44
CA ASN A 140 1.98 -1.40 9.25
C ASN A 140 2.71 -0.04 9.19
N SER A 141 2.78 0.60 8.02
CA SER A 141 3.33 1.95 7.81
C SER A 141 2.55 3.08 8.49
N ALA A 142 1.57 2.75 9.33
CA ALA A 142 0.85 3.69 10.18
C ALA A 142 1.77 4.24 11.29
N ILE A 143 1.38 5.36 11.89
CA ILE A 143 2.08 5.89 13.07
C ILE A 143 1.86 4.92 14.22
N ASN A 144 2.94 4.27 14.66
CA ASN A 144 2.90 3.24 15.69
C ASN A 144 3.77 3.64 16.88
N THR A 145 3.31 3.27 18.08
CA THR A 145 4.11 3.30 19.29
C THR A 145 3.99 1.97 20.00
N PHE A 146 5.11 1.43 20.47
CA PHE A 146 5.18 0.14 21.15
C PHE A 146 5.83 0.30 22.49
N LYS A 147 5.25 -0.31 23.54
CA LYS A 147 5.78 -0.31 24.89
C LYS A 147 5.61 -1.69 25.51
N PHE A 148 6.72 -2.33 25.80
CA PHE A 148 6.72 -3.60 26.53
C PHE A 148 6.67 -3.35 28.06
N ASP A 149 6.08 -4.27 28.80
CA ASP A 149 6.05 -4.22 30.27
C ASP A 149 7.45 -4.44 30.84
N ASN A 150 8.31 -5.20 30.16
CA ASN A 150 9.70 -5.47 30.56
C ASN A 150 10.66 -4.50 29.89
N ALA A 151 11.80 -4.25 30.56
CA ALA A 151 12.89 -3.47 30.00
C ALA A 151 13.44 -4.14 28.73
N ASN A 152 13.61 -3.34 27.69
CA ASN A 152 14.04 -3.80 26.37
C ASN A 152 14.84 -2.72 25.65
N THR A 153 15.59 -3.13 24.64
CA THR A 153 16.36 -2.24 23.77
C THR A 153 15.97 -2.51 22.31
N LEU A 154 15.68 -1.47 21.56
CA LEU A 154 15.46 -1.55 20.11
C LEU A 154 16.82 -1.80 19.43
N VAL A 155 16.98 -2.96 18.82
CA VAL A 155 18.23 -3.38 18.16
C VAL A 155 18.20 -3.09 16.69
N LEU A 156 17.04 -3.22 16.07
CA LEU A 156 16.84 -2.96 14.64
C LEU A 156 15.48 -2.30 14.45
N GLU A 157 15.48 -1.20 13.71
CA GLU A 157 14.28 -0.54 13.19
C GLU A 157 14.39 -0.48 11.66
N ASP A 158 13.54 -1.21 10.96
CA ASP A 158 13.50 -1.20 9.51
C ASP A 158 12.21 -0.56 9.00
N THR A 159 12.32 0.72 8.68
CA THR A 159 11.18 1.52 8.19
C THR A 159 10.77 1.17 6.76
N VAL A 160 11.63 0.49 5.97
CA VAL A 160 11.31 0.05 4.61
C VAL A 160 10.34 -1.12 4.64
N TYR A 161 10.61 -2.07 5.53
CA TYR A 161 9.81 -3.29 5.68
C TYR A 161 8.89 -3.25 6.89
N ASN A 162 8.94 -2.19 7.72
CA ASN A 162 8.19 -2.06 8.96
C ASN A 162 8.40 -3.24 9.90
N PHE A 163 9.68 -3.55 10.12
CA PHE A 163 10.12 -4.69 10.92
C PHE A 163 11.11 -4.26 11.97
N ASP A 164 10.75 -4.47 13.24
CA ASP A 164 11.55 -4.08 14.39
C ASP A 164 12.00 -5.29 15.18
N ILE A 165 13.20 -5.22 15.73
CA ILE A 165 13.74 -6.22 16.65
C ILE A 165 14.03 -5.57 17.99
N TYR A 166 13.33 -6.04 19.01
CA TYR A 166 13.52 -5.65 20.40
C TYR A 166 14.25 -6.76 21.16
N LYS A 167 15.36 -6.42 21.80
CA LYS A 167 16.07 -7.33 22.71
C LYS A 167 15.59 -7.09 24.13
N LEU A 168 15.17 -8.16 24.81
CA LEU A 168 14.74 -8.12 26.21
C LEU A 168 15.99 -8.14 27.12
N GLU A 169 16.01 -7.31 28.14
CA GLU A 169 17.09 -7.34 29.14
C GLU A 169 17.08 -8.65 29.94
N LYS A 170 15.88 -9.17 30.21
CA LYS A 170 15.69 -10.48 30.84
C LYS A 170 15.00 -11.40 29.84
N PRO A 171 15.65 -12.49 29.42
CA PRO A 171 15.02 -13.46 28.52
C PRO A 171 13.71 -14.02 29.09
N LEU A 172 12.71 -14.17 28.26
CA LEU A 172 11.41 -14.72 28.62
C LEU A 172 11.51 -16.24 28.70
N LYS A 173 11.50 -16.80 29.90
CA LYS A 173 11.58 -18.25 30.11
C LYS A 173 10.31 -18.96 29.59
N PRO A 174 10.36 -20.29 29.36
CA PRO A 174 9.17 -21.08 29.07
C PRO A 174 8.10 -20.88 30.15
N GLY A 175 6.88 -20.53 29.71
CA GLY A 175 5.75 -20.26 30.60
C GLY A 175 5.62 -18.80 31.06
N ASP A 176 6.68 -17.99 30.96
CA ASP A 176 6.61 -16.58 31.32
C ASP A 176 5.73 -15.77 30.40
N SER A 177 5.14 -14.71 30.93
CA SER A 177 4.28 -13.78 30.20
C SER A 177 4.96 -12.42 29.99
N LEU A 178 4.58 -11.76 28.90
CA LEU A 178 5.04 -10.42 28.52
C LEU A 178 3.88 -9.61 27.98
N GLY A 179 3.72 -8.38 28.45
CA GLY A 179 2.74 -7.44 27.91
C GLY A 179 3.36 -6.50 26.87
N LEU A 180 2.59 -6.21 25.82
CA LEU A 180 2.91 -5.21 24.81
C LEU A 180 1.73 -4.25 24.67
N ALA A 181 1.91 -3.01 25.09
CA ALA A 181 0.98 -1.93 24.79
C ALA A 181 1.36 -1.29 23.45
N PHE A 182 0.36 -0.96 22.62
CA PHE A 182 0.58 -0.33 21.34
C PHE A 182 -0.49 0.71 21.02
N THR A 183 -0.12 1.68 20.18
CA THR A 183 -1.04 2.65 19.58
C THR A 183 -0.75 2.71 18.09
N VAL A 184 -1.81 2.62 17.29
CA VAL A 184 -1.77 2.68 15.84
C VAL A 184 -2.66 3.82 15.37
N LYS A 185 -2.13 4.69 14.49
CA LYS A 185 -2.90 5.76 13.85
C LYS A 185 -2.69 5.68 12.35
N ASN A 186 -3.73 5.31 11.62
CA ASN A 186 -3.70 5.28 10.16
C ASN A 186 -4.51 6.45 9.59
N LYS A 187 -3.80 7.40 8.97
CA LYS A 187 -4.38 8.55 8.26
C LYS A 187 -4.03 8.43 6.78
N PRO A 188 -4.85 7.73 6.01
CA PRO A 188 -4.56 7.54 4.59
C PRO A 188 -4.70 8.85 3.82
N ASN A 189 -3.85 9.02 2.80
CA ASN A 189 -4.03 10.10 1.85
C ASN A 189 -5.24 9.80 0.97
N THR A 190 -6.33 10.53 1.16
CA THR A 190 -7.59 10.36 0.41
C THR A 190 -7.67 11.23 -0.84
N THR A 191 -6.64 12.04 -1.13
CA THR A 191 -6.61 12.93 -2.29
C THR A 191 -6.57 12.10 -3.58
N LEU A 192 -7.63 12.17 -4.39
CA LEU A 192 -7.85 11.45 -5.65
C LEU A 192 -7.93 9.91 -5.56
N ARG A 193 -7.47 9.29 -4.50
CA ARG A 193 -7.45 7.84 -4.37
C ARG A 193 -8.00 7.41 -3.01
N ASN A 194 -8.84 6.40 -3.02
CA ASN A 194 -9.30 5.78 -1.80
C ASN A 194 -8.33 4.68 -1.37
N ASN A 195 -7.29 5.04 -0.63
CA ASN A 195 -6.33 4.08 -0.05
C ASN A 195 -6.72 3.65 1.37
N SER A 196 -7.90 4.05 1.83
CA SER A 196 -8.39 3.67 3.16
C SER A 196 -9.27 2.44 3.10
N SER A 197 -9.09 1.53 4.05
CA SER A 197 -10.03 0.45 4.35
C SER A 197 -11.30 0.97 5.01
N VAL A 198 -11.28 2.22 5.51
CA VAL A 198 -12.43 2.89 6.10
C VAL A 198 -13.24 3.55 5.02
N VAL A 199 -14.51 3.17 4.88
CA VAL A 199 -15.45 3.78 3.93
C VAL A 199 -16.71 4.22 4.67
N TYR A 200 -17.44 5.18 4.08
CA TYR A 200 -18.58 5.82 4.74
C TYR A 200 -19.72 4.85 5.11
N ASN A 201 -19.95 3.86 4.28
CA ASN A 201 -21.09 2.93 4.39
C ASN A 201 -20.70 1.49 4.79
N GLY A 202 -19.47 1.28 5.21
CA GLY A 202 -19.01 -0.02 5.70
C GLY A 202 -17.49 -0.10 5.75
N THR A 203 -16.96 -0.67 6.82
CA THR A 203 -15.52 -0.81 7.03
C THR A 203 -15.21 -2.27 7.33
N PHE A 204 -14.28 -2.84 6.57
CA PHE A 204 -13.71 -4.14 6.87
C PHE A 204 -12.20 -4.01 7.08
N ILE A 205 -11.74 -4.37 8.27
CA ILE A 205 -10.33 -4.32 8.65
C ILE A 205 -9.93 -5.67 9.22
N ASN A 206 -8.85 -6.21 8.67
CA ASN A 206 -8.24 -7.42 9.17
C ASN A 206 -7.22 -7.07 10.26
N ASN A 207 -7.13 -7.89 11.30
CA ASN A 207 -6.15 -7.74 12.37
C ASN A 207 -4.71 -7.64 11.85
N PHE A 208 -4.36 -8.44 10.84
CA PHE A 208 -3.02 -8.43 10.24
C PHE A 208 -2.66 -7.15 9.48
N THR A 209 -3.65 -6.36 9.10
CA THR A 209 -3.42 -5.10 8.37
C THR A 209 -3.35 -3.88 9.28
N LEU A 210 -3.92 -3.96 10.47
CA LEU A 210 -3.97 -2.83 11.39
C LEU A 210 -3.05 -2.99 12.59
N PHE A 211 -3.01 -4.18 13.19
CA PHE A 211 -2.31 -4.42 14.45
C PHE A 211 -0.92 -5.03 14.23
N PRO A 212 0.00 -4.83 15.18
CA PRO A 212 1.32 -5.45 15.11
C PRO A 212 1.22 -6.97 15.20
N SER A 213 2.06 -7.66 14.45
CA SER A 213 2.20 -9.11 14.46
C SER A 213 3.61 -9.52 14.90
N LEU A 214 3.72 -10.71 15.50
CA LEU A 214 4.97 -11.22 16.05
C LEU A 214 5.64 -12.21 15.09
N GLY A 215 6.96 -12.19 15.12
CA GLY A 215 7.78 -13.14 14.38
C GLY A 215 7.99 -12.78 12.92
N TYR A 216 8.74 -13.63 12.24
CA TYR A 216 8.87 -13.53 10.78
C TYR A 216 7.52 -13.89 10.15
N SER A 217 6.85 -12.91 9.61
CA SER A 217 5.60 -13.13 8.85
C SER A 217 5.91 -13.01 7.37
N GLY A 218 5.84 -14.14 6.67
CA GLY A 218 6.30 -14.20 5.30
C GLY A 218 5.37 -13.54 4.30
N GLY A 219 5.90 -12.57 3.57
CA GLY A 219 5.46 -12.23 2.23
C GLY A 219 6.37 -12.94 1.22
N GLU A 220 6.53 -14.26 1.30
CA GLU A 220 7.42 -15.00 0.41
C GLU A 220 6.83 -15.14 -1.00
N LEU A 221 7.71 -15.14 -2.00
CA LEU A 221 7.31 -15.48 -3.35
C LEU A 221 6.82 -16.94 -3.39
N ARG A 222 5.63 -17.16 -3.98
CA ARG A 222 5.01 -18.49 -4.04
C ARG A 222 5.34 -19.25 -5.32
N ASP A 223 5.67 -18.54 -6.40
CA ASP A 223 5.95 -19.15 -7.70
C ASP A 223 7.40 -19.59 -7.81
N ASP A 224 7.63 -20.89 -7.97
CA ASP A 224 8.96 -21.48 -8.01
C ASP A 224 9.81 -20.98 -9.19
N LYS A 225 9.19 -20.68 -10.35
CA LYS A 225 9.92 -20.11 -11.51
C LYS A 225 10.44 -18.70 -11.21
N THR A 226 9.63 -17.92 -10.54
CA THR A 226 10.04 -16.58 -10.12
C THR A 226 11.11 -16.66 -9.03
N ARG A 227 11.02 -17.63 -8.12
CA ARG A 227 12.04 -17.88 -7.09
C ARG A 227 13.39 -18.24 -7.71
N GLU A 228 13.41 -19.15 -8.67
CA GLU A 228 14.60 -19.55 -9.42
C GLU A 228 15.26 -18.36 -10.12
N LYS A 229 14.47 -17.50 -10.78
CA LYS A 229 14.94 -16.27 -11.44
C LYS A 229 15.73 -15.36 -10.50
N TYR A 230 15.39 -15.33 -9.20
CA TYR A 230 16.07 -14.51 -8.19
C TYR A 230 17.06 -15.29 -7.31
N GLY A 231 17.35 -16.55 -7.66
CA GLY A 231 18.28 -17.42 -6.93
C GLY A 231 17.79 -17.83 -5.55
N LEU A 232 16.47 -17.88 -5.36
CA LEU A 232 15.84 -18.38 -4.14
C LEU A 232 15.57 -19.88 -4.25
N PRO A 233 15.72 -20.66 -3.16
CA PRO A 233 15.35 -22.07 -3.17
C PRO A 233 13.83 -22.24 -3.40
N PRO A 234 13.38 -23.37 -3.97
CA PRO A 234 11.95 -23.64 -4.14
C PRO A 234 11.23 -23.56 -2.79
N GLN A 235 9.96 -23.14 -2.83
CA GLN A 235 9.18 -23.01 -1.61
C GLN A 235 8.97 -24.39 -0.99
N LYS A 236 9.32 -24.55 0.29
CA LYS A 236 8.97 -25.77 1.03
C LYS A 236 7.45 -25.78 1.18
N CYS A 237 6.75 -26.63 0.44
CA CYS A 237 5.34 -26.91 0.71
C CYS A 237 5.21 -27.29 2.18
N SER A 238 4.54 -26.47 2.98
CA SER A 238 4.19 -26.85 4.34
C SER A 238 3.25 -28.05 4.22
N ASN A 239 3.70 -29.24 4.63
CA ASN A 239 2.98 -30.51 4.58
C ASN A 239 1.75 -30.51 5.53
N HIS A 240 0.94 -29.44 5.55
CA HIS A 240 -0.35 -29.46 6.22
C HIS A 240 -1.37 -30.38 5.52
N ALA A 241 -1.16 -30.70 4.23
CA ALA A 241 -2.03 -31.61 3.50
C ALA A 241 -1.77 -33.11 3.78
N GLN A 242 -0.63 -33.48 4.39
CA GLN A 242 -0.31 -34.90 4.68
C GLN A 242 -0.74 -35.39 6.06
N LYS A 243 -1.29 -34.53 6.93
CA LYS A 243 -1.83 -34.94 8.24
C LYS A 243 -3.33 -35.22 8.27
N MET A 244 -4.01 -35.20 7.12
CA MET A 244 -5.43 -35.55 6.98
C MET A 244 -5.67 -36.77 6.08
N ARG A 245 -4.73 -37.72 6.08
CA ARG A 245 -4.99 -39.07 5.55
C ARG A 245 -4.69 -40.12 6.59
#